data_a56f19baf01466693f0cde9412ab7eba
#
_entry.id   a56f19baf01466693f0cde9412ab7eba
#
_cell.length_a   1.000
_cell.length_b   1.000
_cell.length_c   1.000
_cell.angle_alpha   90.00
_cell.angle_beta   90.00
_cell.angle_gamma   90.00
#
_symmetry.space_group_name_H-M   'P 1'
#
loop_
_entity.id
_entity.type
_entity.pdbx_description
1 polymer ?
#
loop_
_entity_poly.entity_id
_entity_poly.type
_entity_poly.pdbx_seq_one_letter_code
_entity_poly.pdbx_strand_id
1 'polypeptide(L)'
;MKITTTYDIRSICNDLVDQSIKEGLLFSKGILFFVLHDSEPIAFFGLKINDRTAIIKCDYVSKQYRGNRLLYKMIVYRLNWLKDNIPSVKKVVANTTEMATSSHIKAGAKILKQYKNKITKVEYEIL
;
A
#
# COMPACT_ATOMS: atom_id res chain seq x y z
N MET A 1 9.39 14.23 2.97
CA MET A 1 8.26 13.32 3.21
C MET A 1 8.59 12.37 4.35
N LYS A 2 7.63 12.15 5.22
CA LYS A 2 7.79 11.26 6.36
C LYS A 2 6.72 10.17 6.33
N ILE A 3 7.12 8.91 6.51
CA ILE A 3 6.20 7.78 6.58
C ILE A 3 6.16 7.29 8.03
N THR A 4 4.95 7.12 8.56
CA THR A 4 4.74 6.71 9.96
C THR A 4 3.67 5.63 10.02
N THR A 5 3.81 4.72 10.99
CA THR A 5 2.83 3.65 11.24
C THR A 5 1.78 4.11 12.25
N THR A 6 0.54 3.68 12.06
CA THR A 6 -0.54 3.94 13.01
C THR A 6 -1.53 2.78 13.07
N TYR A 7 -2.18 2.62 14.21
CA TYR A 7 -3.29 1.68 14.38
C TYR A 7 -4.65 2.39 14.32
N ASP A 8 -4.65 3.72 14.29
CA ASP A 8 -5.86 4.54 14.22
C ASP A 8 -5.67 5.62 13.15
N ILE A 9 -5.86 5.24 11.90
CA ILE A 9 -5.66 6.13 10.77
C ILE A 9 -6.66 7.29 10.77
N ARG A 10 -7.88 7.07 11.27
CA ARG A 10 -8.91 8.11 11.26
C ARG A 10 -8.61 9.26 12.20
N SER A 11 -7.85 9.03 13.28
CA SER A 11 -7.44 10.11 14.18
C SER A 11 -6.44 11.07 13.52
N ILE A 12 -5.79 10.64 12.44
CA ILE A 12 -4.72 11.38 11.77
C ILE A 12 -5.14 11.85 10.38
N CYS A 13 -5.79 10.96 9.62
CA CYS A 13 -6.10 11.16 8.20
C CYS A 13 -7.59 11.04 7.90
N ASN A 14 -8.47 11.47 8.80
CA ASN A 14 -9.90 11.23 8.65
C ASN A 14 -10.47 11.74 7.32
N ASP A 15 -10.12 12.96 6.92
CA ASP A 15 -10.58 13.55 5.67
C ASP A 15 -10.04 12.79 4.44
N LEU A 16 -8.79 12.36 4.51
CA LEU A 16 -8.17 11.60 3.44
C LEU A 16 -8.82 10.22 3.28
N VAL A 17 -9.16 9.57 4.39
CA VAL A 17 -9.90 8.29 4.38
C VAL A 17 -11.28 8.48 3.73
N ASP A 18 -12.03 9.50 4.14
CA ASP A 18 -13.35 9.79 3.57
C ASP A 18 -13.25 10.08 2.07
N GLN A 19 -12.24 10.83 1.64
CA GLN A 19 -11.99 11.10 0.23
C GLN A 19 -11.71 9.82 -0.55
N SER A 20 -10.92 8.92 0.01
CA SER A 20 -10.59 7.64 -0.63
C SER A 20 -11.84 6.76 -0.82
N ILE A 21 -12.73 6.75 0.16
CA ILE A 21 -13.99 5.99 0.09
C ILE A 21 -14.89 6.56 -1.00
N LYS A 22 -14.96 7.88 -1.12
CA LYS A 22 -15.71 8.54 -2.20
C LYS A 22 -15.18 8.19 -3.58
N GLU A 23 -13.88 7.94 -3.70
CA GLU A 23 -13.24 7.52 -4.95
C GLU A 23 -13.31 6.00 -5.19
N GLY A 24 -14.00 5.25 -4.33
CA GLY A 24 -14.27 3.83 -4.51
C GLY A 24 -13.33 2.88 -3.77
N LEU A 25 -12.46 3.38 -2.90
CA LEU A 25 -11.59 2.51 -2.12
C LEU A 25 -12.40 1.71 -1.11
N LEU A 26 -12.12 0.40 -1.03
CA LEU A 26 -12.66 -0.46 0.01
C LEU A 26 -11.71 -0.40 1.21
N PHE A 27 -12.03 0.47 2.16
CA PHE A 27 -11.21 0.65 3.35
C PHE A 27 -11.37 -0.54 4.31
N SER A 28 -10.26 -1.06 4.82
CA SER A 28 -10.26 -2.16 5.79
C SER A 28 -9.24 -1.91 6.89
N LYS A 29 -9.46 -2.55 8.04
CA LYS A 29 -8.54 -2.50 9.17
C LYS A 29 -7.30 -3.36 8.90
N GLY A 30 -6.19 -3.00 9.53
CA GLY A 30 -4.91 -3.69 9.41
C GLY A 30 -3.80 -2.83 9.97
N ILE A 31 -2.57 -3.17 9.65
CA ILE A 31 -1.43 -2.31 9.94
C ILE A 31 -1.44 -1.20 8.89
N LEU A 32 -1.54 0.04 9.33
CA LEU A 32 -1.66 1.18 8.43
C LEU A 32 -0.50 2.14 8.59
N PHE A 33 -0.10 2.70 7.47
CA PHE A 33 0.96 3.70 7.36
C PHE A 33 0.38 4.95 6.72
N PHE A 34 0.93 6.09 7.06
CA PHE A 34 0.55 7.34 6.41
C PHE A 34 1.79 8.15 6.04
N VAL A 35 1.66 8.95 5.00
CA VAL A 35 2.72 9.80 4.49
C VAL A 35 2.37 11.25 4.80
N LEU A 36 3.31 11.94 5.46
CA LEU A 36 3.20 13.36 5.74
C LEU A 36 4.09 14.16 4.79
N HIS A 37 3.57 15.25 4.27
CA HIS A 37 4.31 16.25 3.53
C HIS A 37 3.97 17.61 4.13
N ASP A 38 4.98 18.32 4.65
CA ASP A 38 4.80 19.57 5.38
C ASP A 38 3.75 19.44 6.50
N SER A 39 3.82 18.35 7.25
CA SER A 39 2.92 17.99 8.36
C SER A 39 1.47 17.66 7.95
N GLU A 40 1.18 17.58 6.65
CA GLU A 40 -0.15 17.18 6.16
C GLU A 40 -0.17 15.76 5.64
N PRO A 41 -1.19 14.94 5.99
CA PRO A 41 -1.33 13.61 5.42
C PRO A 41 -1.66 13.69 3.93
N ILE A 42 -0.88 13.01 3.08
CA ILE A 42 -1.08 13.02 1.62
C ILE A 42 -1.35 11.63 1.05
N ALA A 43 -1.08 10.59 1.83
CA ALA A 43 -1.28 9.22 1.39
C ALA A 43 -1.38 8.30 2.60
N PHE A 44 -2.00 7.14 2.41
CA PHE A 44 -1.94 6.04 3.37
C PHE A 44 -1.89 4.72 2.63
N PHE A 45 -1.42 3.70 3.31
CA PHE A 45 -1.32 2.36 2.74
C PHE A 45 -1.31 1.34 3.87
N GLY A 46 -1.71 0.11 3.57
CA GLY A 46 -1.92 -0.87 4.62
C GLY A 46 -1.43 -2.26 4.29
N LEU A 47 -1.39 -3.08 5.34
CA LEU A 47 -1.04 -4.50 5.30
C LEU A 47 -1.99 -5.29 6.17
N LYS A 48 -2.35 -6.47 5.71
CA LYS A 48 -2.99 -7.49 6.52
C LYS A 48 -2.06 -8.69 6.58
N ILE A 49 -1.75 -9.16 7.79
CA ILE A 49 -0.89 -10.31 7.97
C ILE A 49 -1.75 -11.56 8.15
N ASN A 50 -1.47 -12.58 7.38
CA ASN A 50 -2.12 -13.86 7.46
C ASN A 50 -1.03 -14.95 7.47
N ASP A 51 -0.59 -15.35 8.65
CA ASP A 51 0.49 -16.31 8.87
C ASP A 51 1.79 -15.84 8.23
N ARG A 52 2.30 -16.51 7.20
CA ARG A 52 3.56 -16.16 6.52
C ARG A 52 3.36 -15.28 5.30
N THR A 53 2.12 -14.86 5.05
CA THR A 53 1.77 -14.03 3.91
C THR A 53 1.25 -12.68 4.37
N ALA A 54 1.70 -11.61 3.74
CA ALA A 54 1.12 -10.29 3.91
C ALA A 54 0.30 -9.93 2.66
N ILE A 55 -0.82 -9.26 2.88
CA ILE A 55 -1.69 -8.78 1.82
C ILE A 55 -1.65 -7.26 1.83
N ILE A 56 -1.34 -6.67 0.70
CA ILE A 56 -1.36 -5.21 0.52
C ILE A 56 -2.81 -4.75 0.44
N LYS A 57 -3.15 -3.75 1.25
CA LYS A 57 -4.52 -3.24 1.38
C LYS A 57 -4.54 -1.72 1.43
N CYS A 58 -5.63 -1.15 0.95
CA CYS A 58 -6.00 0.25 1.20
C CYS A 58 -4.99 1.29 0.73
N ASP A 59 -4.28 1.06 -0.36
CA ASP A 59 -3.32 2.04 -0.87
C ASP A 59 -4.06 3.21 -1.50
N TYR A 60 -3.77 4.42 -1.00
CA TYR A 60 -4.37 5.64 -1.51
C TYR A 60 -3.37 6.79 -1.47
N VAL A 61 -3.30 7.52 -2.57
CA VAL A 61 -2.50 8.74 -2.69
C VAL A 61 -3.44 9.87 -3.08
N SER A 62 -3.35 11.00 -2.37
CA SER A 62 -4.12 12.20 -2.72
C SER A 62 -3.81 12.61 -4.16
N LYS A 63 -4.85 13.03 -4.89
CA LYS A 63 -4.81 13.31 -6.33
C LYS A 63 -3.64 14.18 -6.76
N GLN A 64 -3.38 15.26 -6.03
CA GLN A 64 -2.33 16.22 -6.37
C GLN A 64 -0.90 15.67 -6.18
N TYR A 65 -0.76 14.55 -5.49
CA TYR A 65 0.54 13.92 -5.25
C TYR A 65 0.76 12.65 -6.08
N ARG A 66 -0.17 12.30 -6.96
CA ARG A 66 -0.05 11.15 -7.87
C ARG A 66 0.96 11.46 -8.98
N GLY A 67 1.65 10.42 -9.47
CA GLY A 67 2.63 10.56 -10.54
C GLY A 67 4.04 10.93 -10.09
N ASN A 68 4.28 11.13 -8.79
CA ASN A 68 5.58 11.54 -8.24
C ASN A 68 6.39 10.38 -7.66
N ARG A 69 6.18 9.17 -8.15
CA ARG A 69 6.80 7.93 -7.65
C ARG A 69 6.50 7.64 -6.18
N LEU A 70 5.51 8.31 -5.59
CA LEU A 70 5.17 8.11 -4.19
C LEU A 70 4.69 6.68 -3.94
N LEU A 71 3.89 6.13 -4.84
CA LEU A 71 3.45 4.74 -4.73
C LEU A 71 4.63 3.77 -4.66
N TYR A 72 5.63 3.95 -5.51
CA TYR A 72 6.84 3.13 -5.49
C TYR A 72 7.56 3.24 -4.13
N LYS A 73 7.70 4.44 -3.60
CA LYS A 73 8.31 4.66 -2.28
C LYS A 73 7.52 4.00 -1.17
N MET A 74 6.19 4.04 -1.24
CA MET A 74 5.31 3.36 -0.29
C MET A 74 5.52 1.84 -0.33
N ILE A 75 5.60 1.27 -1.52
CA ILE A 75 5.83 -0.16 -1.71
C ILE A 75 7.17 -0.57 -1.10
N VAL A 76 8.25 0.12 -1.42
CA VAL A 76 9.59 -0.18 -0.92
C VAL A 76 9.65 -0.05 0.60
N TYR A 77 9.07 1.00 1.15
CA TYR A 77 9.01 1.19 2.60
C TYR A 77 8.31 0.01 3.28
N ARG A 78 7.16 -0.41 2.75
CA ARG A 78 6.36 -1.50 3.31
C ARG A 78 7.11 -2.83 3.30
N LEU A 79 7.81 -3.15 2.21
CA LEU A 79 8.59 -4.37 2.11
C LEU A 79 9.75 -4.37 3.12
N ASN A 80 10.45 -3.26 3.25
CA ASN A 80 11.52 -3.13 4.24
C ASN A 80 11.00 -3.19 5.66
N TRP A 81 9.86 -2.57 5.93
CA TRP A 81 9.22 -2.61 7.24
C TRP A 81 8.84 -4.04 7.62
N LEU A 82 8.29 -4.82 6.69
CA LEU A 82 7.96 -6.23 6.92
C LEU A 82 9.21 -7.05 7.27
N LYS A 83 10.27 -6.86 6.50
CA LYS A 83 11.53 -7.57 6.70
C LYS A 83 12.09 -7.30 8.10
N ASP A 84 12.01 -6.06 8.56
CA ASP A 84 12.58 -5.63 9.84
C ASP A 84 11.69 -5.97 11.04
N ASN A 85 10.36 -5.95 10.87
CA ASN A 85 9.42 -6.04 11.98
C ASN A 85 8.66 -7.36 12.06
N ILE A 86 8.41 -8.04 10.93
CA ILE A 86 7.70 -9.32 10.89
C ILE A 86 8.46 -10.30 10.01
N PRO A 87 9.63 -10.79 10.47
CA PRO A 87 10.49 -11.64 9.63
C PRO A 87 9.89 -13.01 9.28
N SER A 88 8.79 -13.41 9.94
CA SER A 88 8.05 -14.63 9.58
C SER A 88 7.31 -14.51 8.24
N VAL A 89 7.04 -13.30 7.78
CA VAL A 89 6.41 -13.08 6.47
C VAL A 89 7.43 -13.33 5.36
N LYS A 90 7.11 -14.24 4.45
CA LYS A 90 7.99 -14.61 3.33
C LYS A 90 7.40 -14.26 1.97
N LYS A 91 6.10 -13.92 1.93
CA LYS A 91 5.38 -13.65 0.71
C LYS A 91 4.46 -12.46 0.91
N VAL A 92 4.40 -11.57 -0.09
CA VAL A 92 3.49 -10.44 -0.10
C VAL A 92 2.67 -10.50 -1.39
N VAL A 93 1.36 -10.37 -1.28
CA VAL A 93 0.45 -10.38 -2.43
C VAL A 93 -0.33 -9.08 -2.51
N ALA A 94 -0.66 -8.68 -3.72
CA ALA A 94 -1.48 -7.50 -3.96
C ALA A 94 -2.33 -7.70 -5.21
N ASN A 95 -3.55 -7.16 -5.18
CA ASN A 95 -4.36 -6.95 -6.37
C ASN A 95 -4.18 -5.49 -6.78
N THR A 96 -3.65 -5.26 -7.98
CA THR A 96 -3.24 -3.93 -8.43
C THR A 96 -4.09 -3.45 -9.58
N THR A 97 -4.36 -2.15 -9.62
CA THR A 97 -4.97 -1.50 -10.77
C THR A 97 -3.97 -1.43 -11.91
N GLU A 98 -4.46 -1.19 -13.12
CA GLU A 98 -3.61 -1.02 -14.30
C GLU A 98 -2.51 0.04 -14.08
N MET A 99 -2.87 1.17 -13.45
CA MET A 99 -1.92 2.24 -13.17
C MET A 99 -0.86 1.87 -12.13
N ALA A 100 -1.21 1.04 -11.15
CA ALA A 100 -0.32 0.69 -10.05
C ALA A 100 0.62 -0.49 -10.38
N THR A 101 0.25 -1.34 -11.33
CA THR A 101 0.99 -2.56 -11.65
C THR A 101 2.45 -2.30 -11.99
N SER A 102 2.74 -1.27 -12.79
CA SER A 102 4.11 -0.96 -13.19
C SER A 102 5.00 -0.62 -11.98
N SER A 103 4.48 0.10 -11.00
CA SER A 103 5.23 0.41 -9.78
C SER A 103 5.55 -0.84 -8.97
N HIS A 104 4.62 -1.78 -8.90
CA HIS A 104 4.84 -3.06 -8.22
C HIS A 104 5.89 -3.91 -8.95
N ILE A 105 5.81 -4.01 -10.27
CA ILE A 105 6.81 -4.74 -11.06
C ILE A 105 8.21 -4.13 -10.88
N LYS A 106 8.29 -2.80 -10.91
CA LYS A 106 9.54 -2.08 -10.69
C LYS A 106 10.14 -2.36 -9.31
N ALA A 107 9.28 -2.59 -8.31
CA ALA A 107 9.72 -2.93 -6.96
C ALA A 107 10.06 -4.42 -6.78
N GLY A 108 9.95 -5.23 -7.83
CA GLY A 108 10.35 -6.63 -7.82
C GLY A 108 9.22 -7.64 -7.79
N ALA A 109 7.97 -7.23 -7.97
CA ALA A 109 6.83 -8.13 -7.98
C ALA A 109 6.78 -8.97 -9.26
N LYS A 110 6.23 -10.17 -9.14
CA LYS A 110 5.90 -11.04 -10.27
C LYS A 110 4.40 -11.01 -10.51
N ILE A 111 3.99 -11.04 -11.77
CA ILE A 111 2.59 -11.17 -12.13
C ILE A 111 2.18 -12.62 -11.96
N LEU A 112 1.15 -12.87 -11.14
CA LEU A 112 0.57 -14.19 -10.96
C LEU A 112 -0.64 -14.42 -11.86
N LYS A 113 -1.48 -13.40 -12.02
CA LYS A 113 -2.73 -13.51 -12.79
C LYS A 113 -3.20 -12.13 -13.23
N GLN A 114 -3.75 -12.06 -14.43
CA GLN A 114 -4.44 -10.88 -14.94
C GLN A 114 -5.92 -11.21 -15.07
N TYR A 115 -6.77 -10.37 -14.44
CA TYR A 115 -8.22 -10.54 -14.46
C TYR A 115 -8.85 -9.72 -15.57
N LYS A 116 -10.05 -10.09 -16.01
CA LYS A 116 -10.78 -9.40 -17.09
C LYS A 116 -11.10 -7.94 -16.79
N ASN A 117 -11.20 -7.56 -15.53
CA ASN A 117 -11.49 -6.19 -15.10
C ASN A 117 -10.22 -5.31 -15.00
N LYS A 118 -9.14 -5.71 -15.63
CA LYS A 118 -7.84 -5.03 -15.64
C LYS A 118 -7.14 -5.00 -14.27
N ILE A 119 -7.58 -5.83 -13.34
CA ILE A 119 -6.88 -6.04 -12.08
C ILE A 119 -5.81 -7.10 -12.30
N THR A 120 -4.62 -6.88 -11.75
CA THR A 120 -3.50 -7.81 -11.82
C THR A 120 -3.13 -8.27 -10.41
N LYS A 121 -3.03 -9.57 -10.21
CA LYS A 121 -2.50 -10.11 -8.96
C LYS A 121 -0.99 -10.24 -9.07
N VAL A 122 -0.27 -9.63 -8.15
CA VAL A 122 1.19 -9.66 -8.10
C VAL A 122 1.68 -10.23 -6.78
N GLU A 123 2.91 -10.73 -6.78
CA GLU A 123 3.51 -11.37 -5.63
C GLU A 123 4.97 -10.93 -5.48
N TYR A 124 5.37 -10.71 -4.22
CA TYR A 124 6.77 -10.51 -3.84
C TYR A 124 7.23 -11.67 -2.96
N GLU A 125 8.48 -12.07 -3.13
CA GLU A 125 9.17 -12.95 -2.19
C GLU A 125 10.10 -12.10 -1.31
N ILE A 126 10.03 -12.33 0.00
CA ILE A 126 10.94 -11.69 0.95
C ILE A 126 12.01 -12.71 1.34
N LEU A 127 13.23 -12.41 0.95
CA LEU A 127 14.38 -13.27 1.21
C LEU A 127 15.11 -12.91 2.50
#